data_adfc7f918d1ce1af4ebe13f163a840c1
#
_entry.id   adfc7f918d1ce1af4ebe13f163a840c1
#
_cell.length_a   1.000
_cell.length_b   1.000
_cell.length_c   1.000
_cell.angle_alpha   90.00
_cell.angle_beta   90.00
_cell.angle_gamma   90.00
#
_symmetry.space_group_name_H-M   'P 1'
#
loop_
_entity.id
_entity.type
_entity.pdbx_description
1 polymer ?
#
loop_
_entity_poly.entity_id
_entity_poly.type
_entity_poly.pdbx_seq_one_letter_code
_entity_poly.pdbx_strand_id
1 'polypeptide(L)'
;LASSAASDVYKRQSYYEGTTKGSHLTVACGSVHELWCDGQTVTNVNWMAEAGEMDTVSRVSLSAKEGKCVTLDKFICYSTSLDMEKEKLEAFVQDELAAAKSEGYEKLKEQQKNYMQDFWKAADVEIKGNEELQQGLHFNLFHIIQSAGRDGKTGMGAKGLSGEGYEGHYFWDTEMYVLPVLIFTEPETARKLLDYRYATLPQARDRARILGHMKGALYPWRTINGEEASTYYPLGTAQYHINADISYALSLYLQVTGDVELSLIHISEPTRPE
;
A
#
# COMPACT_ATOMS: atom_id res chain seq x y z
N LEU A 1 -4.58 16.29 2.00
CA LEU A 1 -3.47 17.25 2.08
C LEU A 1 -2.97 17.32 3.51
N ALA A 2 -1.66 17.40 3.72
CA ALA A 2 -1.04 17.42 5.03
C ALA A 2 -1.49 18.62 5.86
N SER A 3 -1.67 18.39 7.16
CA SER A 3 -1.96 19.44 8.13
C SER A 3 -0.68 20.04 8.74
N SER A 4 0.41 19.29 8.71
CA SER A 4 1.76 19.71 9.07
C SER A 4 2.76 18.90 8.27
N ALA A 5 3.86 19.51 7.89
CA ALA A 5 4.96 18.85 7.23
C ALA A 5 6.27 19.31 7.88
N ALA A 6 7.17 18.39 8.12
CA ALA A 6 8.55 18.66 8.48
C ALA A 6 9.44 18.08 7.38
N SER A 7 10.45 18.84 6.97
CA SER A 7 11.43 18.36 5.99
C SER A 7 12.83 18.67 6.50
N ASP A 8 13.70 17.69 6.40
CA ASP A 8 15.10 17.83 6.75
C ASP A 8 15.99 17.25 5.65
N VAL A 9 17.17 17.85 5.49
CA VAL A 9 18.15 17.39 4.51
C VAL A 9 19.51 17.33 5.15
N TYR A 10 20.00 16.13 5.41
CA TYR A 10 21.28 15.89 6.02
C TYR A 10 22.11 14.88 5.20
N LYS A 11 23.36 15.25 4.87
CA LYS A 11 24.37 14.35 4.25
C LYS A 11 23.89 13.47 3.07
N ARG A 12 23.19 14.02 2.08
CA ARG A 12 22.63 13.33 0.90
C ARG A 12 21.37 12.52 1.20
N GLN A 13 20.77 12.70 2.35
CA GLN A 13 19.47 12.16 2.72
C GLN A 13 18.45 13.28 2.71
N SER A 14 17.26 12.98 2.29
CA SER A 14 16.11 13.85 2.47
C SER A 14 15.04 13.11 3.26
N TYR A 15 14.38 13.82 4.14
CA TYR A 15 13.27 13.33 4.94
C TYR A 15 12.09 14.28 4.83
N TYR A 16 10.91 13.73 4.72
CA TYR A 16 9.64 14.45 4.72
C TYR A 16 8.64 13.72 5.60
N GLU A 17 7.91 14.46 6.41
CA GLU A 17 6.81 13.94 7.22
C GLU A 17 5.58 14.82 7.05
N GLY A 18 4.42 14.21 6.89
CA GLY A 18 3.15 14.90 6.78
C GLY A 18 2.01 14.13 7.43
N THR A 19 1.05 14.84 8.01
CA THR A 19 -0.13 14.22 8.63
C THR A 19 -1.38 14.53 7.80
N THR A 20 -2.18 13.52 7.49
CA THR A 20 -3.44 13.65 6.75
C THR A 20 -4.50 14.35 7.59
N LYS A 21 -5.34 15.20 6.96
CA LYS A 21 -6.37 15.98 7.67
C LYS A 21 -7.54 15.13 8.16
N GLY A 22 -7.99 14.16 7.37
CA GLY A 22 -9.19 13.36 7.67
C GLY A 22 -8.87 12.16 8.54
N SER A 23 -7.96 11.30 8.10
CA SER A 23 -7.61 10.07 8.81
C SER A 23 -6.59 10.25 9.94
N HIS A 24 -5.98 11.45 10.07
CA HIS A 24 -4.94 11.77 11.06
C HIS A 24 -3.73 10.82 11.04
N LEU A 25 -3.47 10.21 9.90
CA LEU A 25 -2.32 9.33 9.70
C LEU A 25 -1.10 10.16 9.34
N THR A 26 0.00 9.91 10.02
CA THR A 26 1.30 10.49 9.67
C THR A 26 2.01 9.57 8.68
N VAL A 27 2.51 10.15 7.60
CA VAL A 27 3.32 9.47 6.59
C VAL A 27 4.71 10.08 6.62
N ALA A 28 5.72 9.25 6.73
CA ALA A 28 7.12 9.60 6.61
C ALA A 28 7.70 9.05 5.31
N CYS A 29 8.52 9.84 4.64
CA CYS A 29 9.24 9.45 3.44
C CYS A 29 10.68 9.92 3.54
N GLY A 30 11.61 9.02 3.27
CA GLY A 30 13.03 9.37 3.18
C GLY A 30 13.64 8.92 1.86
N SER A 31 14.72 9.58 1.46
CA SER A 31 15.52 9.11 0.33
C SER A 31 17.01 9.35 0.53
N VAL A 32 17.84 8.44 -0.02
CA VAL A 32 19.28 8.55 -0.07
C VAL A 32 19.77 8.19 -1.46
N HIS A 33 20.87 8.81 -1.88
CA HIS A 33 21.39 8.69 -3.24
C HIS A 33 22.84 8.23 -3.25
N GLU A 34 23.19 7.43 -4.26
CA GLU A 34 24.55 7.08 -4.63
C GLU A 34 24.81 7.39 -6.10
N LEU A 35 26.00 7.90 -6.39
CA LEU A 35 26.39 8.27 -7.74
C LEU A 35 27.61 7.46 -8.15
N TRP A 36 27.55 6.89 -9.34
CA TRP A 36 28.61 6.04 -9.91
C TRP A 36 29.02 6.56 -11.28
N CYS A 37 30.30 6.39 -11.63
CA CYS A 37 30.80 6.62 -12.97
C CYS A 37 31.68 5.43 -13.37
N ASP A 38 31.31 4.73 -14.44
CA ASP A 38 31.95 3.48 -14.89
C ASP A 38 32.15 2.46 -13.76
N GLY A 39 31.14 2.27 -12.91
CA GLY A 39 31.18 1.34 -11.79
C GLY A 39 31.99 1.82 -10.57
N GLN A 40 32.54 3.02 -10.60
CA GLN A 40 33.24 3.61 -9.45
C GLN A 40 32.37 4.66 -8.74
N THR A 41 32.29 4.60 -7.43
CA THR A 41 31.54 5.58 -6.63
C THR A 41 32.10 6.99 -6.79
N VAL A 42 31.23 7.95 -7.11
CA VAL A 42 31.60 9.36 -7.21
C VAL A 42 31.32 10.06 -5.88
N THR A 43 32.37 10.36 -5.14
CA THR A 43 32.26 10.98 -3.81
C THR A 43 32.53 12.49 -3.81
N ASN A 44 33.29 12.98 -4.79
CA ASN A 44 33.74 14.38 -4.86
C ASN A 44 32.79 15.23 -5.72
N VAL A 45 31.51 15.30 -5.31
CA VAL A 45 30.49 16.14 -5.92
C VAL A 45 29.72 16.91 -4.86
N ASN A 46 29.31 18.10 -5.21
CA ASN A 46 28.50 18.93 -4.32
C ASN A 46 27.01 18.59 -4.51
N TRP A 47 26.43 18.09 -3.46
CA TRP A 47 24.99 17.94 -3.35
C TRP A 47 24.43 19.23 -2.75
N MET A 48 23.39 19.76 -3.39
CA MET A 48 22.56 20.80 -2.83
C MET A 48 21.22 20.18 -2.48
N ALA A 49 20.70 20.55 -1.35
CA ALA A 49 19.41 20.05 -0.88
C ALA A 49 18.58 21.20 -0.36
N GLU A 50 17.33 21.22 -0.76
CA GLU A 50 16.36 22.23 -0.42
C GLU A 50 15.14 21.53 0.16
N ALA A 51 14.63 22.05 1.28
CA ALA A 51 13.38 21.62 1.89
C ALA A 51 12.29 22.66 1.59
N GLY A 52 11.23 22.23 0.95
CA GLY A 52 10.02 23.02 0.72
C GLY A 52 8.93 22.71 1.75
N GLU A 53 7.79 23.34 1.61
CA GLU A 53 6.63 23.09 2.51
C GLU A 53 6.03 21.68 2.32
N MET A 54 6.07 21.16 1.11
CA MET A 54 5.42 19.90 0.72
C MET A 54 6.37 18.94 -0.02
N ASP A 55 7.64 19.29 -0.15
CA ASP A 55 8.62 18.53 -0.90
C ASP A 55 10.05 18.68 -0.34
N THR A 56 10.92 17.81 -0.82
CA THR A 56 12.37 17.93 -0.65
C THR A 56 13.04 17.72 -2.00
N VAL A 57 14.01 18.56 -2.34
CA VAL A 57 14.74 18.48 -3.59
C VAL A 57 16.23 18.29 -3.32
N SER A 58 16.80 17.24 -3.93
CA SER A 58 18.25 17.01 -3.93
C SER A 58 18.79 17.23 -5.34
N ARG A 59 19.81 18.06 -5.48
CA ARG A 59 20.48 18.35 -6.77
C ARG A 59 21.95 18.02 -6.68
N VAL A 60 22.48 17.44 -7.76
CA VAL A 60 23.89 17.21 -7.93
C VAL A 60 24.31 17.62 -9.35
N SER A 61 25.48 18.25 -9.46
CA SER A 61 26.07 18.60 -10.75
C SER A 61 27.40 17.88 -10.90
N LEU A 62 27.60 17.27 -12.04
CA LEU A 62 28.84 16.59 -12.40
C LEU A 62 29.19 16.85 -13.86
N SER A 63 30.49 16.74 -14.18
CA SER A 63 30.96 16.78 -15.55
C SER A 63 31.00 15.35 -16.11
N ALA A 64 30.17 15.08 -17.08
CA ALA A 64 30.19 13.79 -17.80
C ALA A 64 31.08 13.90 -19.05
N LYS A 65 31.82 12.83 -19.35
CA LYS A 65 32.60 12.71 -20.56
C LYS A 65 31.88 11.77 -21.53
N GLU A 66 32.00 12.04 -22.82
CA GLU A 66 31.48 11.16 -23.84
C GLU A 66 32.03 9.72 -23.70
N GLY A 67 31.14 8.73 -23.83
CA GLY A 67 31.46 7.32 -23.66
C GLY A 67 31.54 6.82 -22.22
N LYS A 68 31.31 7.70 -21.22
CA LYS A 68 31.25 7.32 -19.81
C LYS A 68 29.84 7.11 -19.34
N CYS A 69 29.62 6.03 -18.59
CA CYS A 69 28.31 5.72 -17.99
C CYS A 69 28.22 6.37 -16.60
N VAL A 70 27.19 7.16 -16.39
CA VAL A 70 26.85 7.72 -15.07
C VAL A 70 25.58 7.05 -14.57
N THR A 71 25.64 6.46 -13.38
CA THR A 71 24.50 5.80 -12.74
C THR A 71 24.16 6.53 -11.44
N LEU A 72 22.87 6.79 -11.22
CA LEU A 72 22.32 7.31 -9.98
C LEU A 72 21.42 6.25 -9.35
N ASP A 73 21.83 5.73 -8.21
CA ASP A 73 20.99 4.88 -7.39
C ASP A 73 20.23 5.76 -6.38
N LYS A 74 18.92 5.61 -6.39
CA LYS A 74 18.02 6.30 -5.44
C LYS A 74 17.28 5.26 -4.62
N PHE A 75 17.54 5.24 -3.31
CA PHE A 75 16.81 4.45 -2.34
C PHE A 75 15.73 5.30 -1.70
N ILE A 76 14.53 4.77 -1.55
CA ILE A 76 13.38 5.47 -0.98
C ILE A 76 12.73 4.54 0.05
N CYS A 77 12.39 5.09 1.22
CA CYS A 77 11.63 4.40 2.25
C CYS A 77 10.38 5.21 2.60
N TYR A 78 9.26 4.52 2.75
CA TYR A 78 8.01 5.06 3.28
C TYR A 78 7.64 4.30 4.54
N SER A 79 7.11 5.00 5.54
CA SER A 79 6.50 4.41 6.73
C SER A 79 5.35 5.28 7.21
N THR A 80 4.48 4.72 8.02
CA THR A 80 3.29 5.41 8.50
C THR A 80 3.06 5.20 10.00
N SER A 81 2.23 6.06 10.59
CA SER A 81 1.79 5.90 11.98
C SER A 81 0.87 4.69 12.21
N LEU A 82 0.53 3.91 11.18
CA LEU A 82 -0.08 2.58 11.32
C LEU A 82 0.94 1.51 11.72
N ASP A 83 2.21 1.72 11.34
CA ASP A 83 3.29 0.76 11.58
C ASP A 83 3.89 0.94 12.98
N MET A 84 4.03 2.19 13.42
CA MET A 84 4.68 2.54 14.69
C MET A 84 4.24 3.92 15.21
N GLU A 85 4.69 4.27 16.41
CA GLU A 85 4.50 5.60 16.99
C GLU A 85 5.20 6.67 16.14
N LYS A 86 4.54 7.81 15.98
CA LYS A 86 5.00 8.92 15.14
C LYS A 86 6.45 9.33 15.44
N GLU A 87 6.79 9.38 16.70
CA GLU A 87 8.11 9.82 17.20
C GLU A 87 9.26 8.88 16.78
N LYS A 88 8.92 7.67 16.32
CA LYS A 88 9.90 6.67 15.85
C LYS A 88 10.04 6.61 14.33
N LEU A 89 9.15 7.28 13.58
CA LEU A 89 9.12 7.20 12.12
C LEU A 89 10.43 7.67 11.47
N GLU A 90 10.98 8.79 11.93
CA GLU A 90 12.21 9.32 11.36
C GLU A 90 13.38 8.36 11.54
N ALA A 91 13.61 7.89 12.77
CA ALA A 91 14.69 6.95 13.06
C ALA A 91 14.54 5.65 12.25
N PHE A 92 13.32 5.11 12.17
CA PHE A 92 13.03 3.91 11.37
C PHE A 92 13.36 4.13 9.88
N VAL A 93 12.88 5.22 9.29
CA VAL A 93 13.15 5.53 7.87
C VAL A 93 14.65 5.69 7.61
N GLN A 94 15.38 6.32 8.52
CA GLN A 94 16.84 6.47 8.40
C GLN A 94 17.57 5.13 8.48
N ASP A 95 17.19 4.26 9.42
CA ASP A 95 17.78 2.92 9.58
C ASP A 95 17.50 2.03 8.36
N GLU A 96 16.28 2.04 7.84
CA GLU A 96 15.91 1.28 6.63
C GLU A 96 16.67 1.78 5.39
N LEU A 97 16.84 3.08 5.22
CA LEU A 97 17.62 3.65 4.13
C LEU A 97 19.12 3.28 4.25
N ALA A 98 19.66 3.27 5.47
CA ALA A 98 21.03 2.85 5.70
C ALA A 98 21.22 1.35 5.39
N ALA A 99 20.27 0.51 5.79
CA ALA A 99 20.26 -0.91 5.48
C ALA A 99 20.17 -1.16 3.98
N ALA A 100 19.19 -0.53 3.29
CA ALA A 100 19.00 -0.65 1.85
C ALA A 100 20.26 -0.23 1.05
N LYS A 101 20.89 0.87 1.46
CA LYS A 101 22.13 1.33 0.88
C LYS A 101 23.28 0.35 1.12
N SER A 102 23.38 -0.22 2.32
CA SER A 102 24.40 -1.23 2.65
C SER A 102 24.22 -2.53 1.86
N GLU A 103 22.98 -2.94 1.60
CA GLU A 103 22.68 -4.08 0.73
C GLU A 103 23.02 -3.81 -0.73
N GLY A 104 22.75 -2.61 -1.20
CA GLY A 104 23.01 -2.16 -2.57
C GLY A 104 21.92 -2.57 -3.57
N TYR A 105 21.90 -1.85 -4.68
CA TYR A 105 20.89 -2.00 -5.74
C TYR A 105 20.75 -3.42 -6.29
N GLU A 106 21.86 -4.09 -6.61
CA GLU A 106 21.81 -5.42 -7.27
C GLU A 106 21.21 -6.49 -6.34
N LYS A 107 21.48 -6.42 -5.02
CA LYS A 107 20.90 -7.36 -4.06
C LYS A 107 19.40 -7.12 -3.87
N LEU A 108 18.97 -5.86 -3.75
CA LEU A 108 17.55 -5.51 -3.67
C LEU A 108 16.80 -5.92 -4.93
N LYS A 109 17.39 -5.73 -6.09
CA LYS A 109 16.84 -6.17 -7.38
C LYS A 109 16.67 -7.70 -7.45
N GLU A 110 17.65 -8.46 -6.96
CA GLU A 110 17.54 -9.92 -6.92
C GLU A 110 16.48 -10.40 -5.92
N GLN A 111 16.34 -9.74 -4.76
CA GLN A 111 15.27 -10.01 -3.82
C GLN A 111 13.89 -9.78 -4.45
N GLN A 112 13.70 -8.64 -5.12
CA GLN A 112 12.46 -8.33 -5.84
C GLN A 112 12.17 -9.35 -6.95
N LYS A 113 13.18 -9.75 -7.70
CA LYS A 113 13.05 -10.76 -8.75
C LYS A 113 12.61 -12.11 -8.17
N ASN A 114 13.22 -12.55 -7.07
CA ASN A 114 12.85 -13.81 -6.40
C ASN A 114 11.40 -13.76 -5.89
N TYR A 115 10.99 -12.66 -5.24
CA TYR A 115 9.61 -12.46 -4.83
C TYR A 115 8.63 -12.57 -6.00
N MET A 116 8.90 -11.88 -7.11
CA MET A 116 8.03 -11.95 -8.28
C MET A 116 8.04 -13.32 -8.97
N GLN A 117 9.17 -14.03 -8.97
CA GLN A 117 9.22 -15.40 -9.47
C GLN A 117 8.34 -16.36 -8.64
N ASP A 118 8.34 -16.20 -7.33
CA ASP A 118 7.47 -17.01 -6.47
C ASP A 118 5.99 -16.69 -6.71
N PHE A 119 5.63 -15.42 -6.83
CA PHE A 119 4.29 -15.00 -7.22
C PHE A 119 3.84 -15.61 -8.56
N TRP A 120 4.67 -15.52 -9.60
CA TRP A 120 4.33 -16.04 -10.93
C TRP A 120 4.18 -17.56 -10.96
N LYS A 121 4.80 -18.32 -10.06
CA LYS A 121 4.58 -19.79 -9.97
C LYS A 121 3.11 -20.15 -9.69
N ALA A 122 2.40 -19.30 -8.95
CA ALA A 122 1.01 -19.53 -8.58
C ALA A 122 0.02 -18.76 -9.46
N ALA A 123 0.43 -17.58 -9.96
CA ALA A 123 -0.46 -16.63 -10.62
C ALA A 123 -0.36 -16.60 -12.15
N ASP A 124 0.64 -17.26 -12.73
CA ASP A 124 0.85 -17.21 -14.18
C ASP A 124 -0.24 -17.96 -14.94
N VAL A 125 -0.74 -17.32 -15.98
CA VAL A 125 -1.70 -17.88 -16.94
C VAL A 125 -1.19 -17.64 -18.34
N GLU A 126 -0.99 -18.72 -19.11
CA GLU A 126 -0.51 -18.66 -20.47
C GLU A 126 -1.69 -18.48 -21.46
N ILE A 127 -1.62 -17.42 -22.27
CA ILE A 127 -2.56 -17.14 -23.36
C ILE A 127 -1.84 -17.41 -24.69
N LYS A 128 -2.21 -18.49 -25.39
CA LYS A 128 -1.62 -18.85 -26.68
C LYS A 128 -2.25 -18.07 -27.82
N GLY A 129 -1.40 -17.57 -28.73
CA GLY A 129 -1.84 -16.94 -29.97
C GLY A 129 -2.21 -15.47 -29.88
N ASN A 130 -2.01 -14.83 -28.71
CA ASN A 130 -2.21 -13.38 -28.58
C ASN A 130 -1.24 -12.79 -27.51
N GLU A 131 -0.11 -12.25 -27.99
CA GLU A 131 0.92 -11.68 -27.13
C GLU A 131 0.46 -10.40 -26.42
N GLU A 132 -0.40 -9.59 -27.03
CA GLU A 132 -0.93 -8.37 -26.45
C GLU A 132 -1.84 -8.66 -25.25
N LEU A 133 -2.71 -9.66 -25.36
CA LEU A 133 -3.54 -10.10 -24.24
C LEU A 133 -2.69 -10.72 -23.12
N GLN A 134 -1.65 -11.49 -23.45
CA GLN A 134 -0.72 -12.04 -22.48
C GLN A 134 -0.02 -10.91 -21.69
N GLN A 135 0.50 -9.91 -22.39
CA GLN A 135 1.13 -8.76 -21.75
C GLN A 135 0.14 -8.00 -20.87
N GLY A 136 -1.08 -7.77 -21.36
CA GLY A 136 -2.15 -7.09 -20.60
C GLY A 136 -2.52 -7.84 -19.32
N LEU A 137 -2.61 -9.16 -19.37
CA LEU A 137 -2.89 -10.00 -18.20
C LEU A 137 -1.77 -9.90 -17.17
N HIS A 138 -0.52 -10.08 -17.57
CA HIS A 138 0.65 -9.97 -16.69
C HIS A 138 0.76 -8.57 -16.07
N PHE A 139 0.53 -7.53 -16.85
CA PHE A 139 0.52 -6.15 -16.37
C PHE A 139 -0.53 -5.94 -15.26
N ASN A 140 -1.76 -6.41 -15.47
CA ASN A 140 -2.83 -6.27 -14.49
C ASN A 140 -2.55 -7.08 -13.21
N LEU A 141 -2.11 -8.33 -13.31
CA LEU A 141 -1.75 -9.16 -12.15
C LEU A 141 -0.61 -8.52 -11.35
N PHE A 142 0.41 -7.99 -12.03
CA PHE A 142 1.49 -7.26 -11.38
C PHE A 142 0.97 -6.02 -10.61
N HIS A 143 0.08 -5.24 -11.20
CA HIS A 143 -0.50 -4.06 -10.53
C HIS A 143 -1.41 -4.43 -9.36
N ILE A 144 -2.12 -5.54 -9.42
CA ILE A 144 -2.92 -6.05 -8.30
C ILE A 144 -2.01 -6.41 -7.13
N ILE A 145 -1.01 -7.26 -7.35
CA ILE A 145 -0.17 -7.75 -6.25
C ILE A 145 0.67 -6.66 -5.59
N GLN A 146 1.18 -5.68 -6.36
CA GLN A 146 1.96 -4.59 -5.79
C GLN A 146 1.10 -3.59 -4.98
N SER A 147 -0.21 -3.51 -5.24
CA SER A 147 -1.11 -2.52 -4.64
C SER A 147 -1.88 -3.04 -3.43
N ALA A 148 -1.91 -4.36 -3.23
CA ALA A 148 -2.64 -4.98 -2.13
C ALA A 148 -1.96 -4.73 -0.78
N GLY A 149 -2.72 -4.34 0.24
CA GLY A 149 -2.26 -4.25 1.62
C GLY A 149 -1.89 -5.63 2.19
N ARG A 150 -0.79 -5.71 2.94
CA ARG A 150 -0.24 -6.97 3.49
C ARG A 150 -0.08 -6.97 5.00
N ASP A 151 -0.54 -5.94 5.66
CA ASP A 151 -0.38 -5.73 7.11
C ASP A 151 -1.65 -6.06 7.91
N GLY A 152 -2.79 -6.25 7.25
CA GLY A 152 -4.09 -6.42 7.89
C GLY A 152 -4.70 -5.11 8.40
N LYS A 153 -4.07 -3.97 8.14
CA LYS A 153 -4.50 -2.63 8.56
C LYS A 153 -4.79 -1.72 7.37
N THR A 154 -4.28 -2.06 6.21
CA THR A 154 -4.46 -1.32 4.96
C THR A 154 -5.21 -2.16 3.93
N GLY A 155 -6.02 -1.49 3.10
CA GLY A 155 -6.74 -2.09 1.98
C GLY A 155 -5.97 -1.94 0.67
N MET A 156 -6.73 -1.76 -0.42
CA MET A 156 -6.19 -1.51 -1.74
C MET A 156 -6.85 -0.26 -2.33
N GLY A 157 -6.05 0.73 -2.73
CA GLY A 157 -6.55 1.93 -3.38
C GLY A 157 -7.19 1.63 -4.74
N ALA A 158 -8.31 2.28 -5.07
CA ALA A 158 -9.10 2.01 -6.27
C ALA A 158 -8.32 2.16 -7.59
N LYS A 159 -7.26 2.95 -7.60
CA LYS A 159 -6.37 3.16 -8.76
C LYS A 159 -4.98 2.57 -8.57
N GLY A 160 -4.81 1.69 -7.60
CA GLY A 160 -3.50 1.12 -7.26
C GLY A 160 -2.53 2.17 -6.70
N LEU A 161 -1.23 1.89 -6.80
CA LEU A 161 -0.18 2.78 -6.26
C LEU A 161 0.15 3.95 -7.16
N SER A 162 0.01 3.82 -8.48
CA SER A 162 0.47 4.80 -9.47
C SER A 162 -0.66 5.59 -10.13
N GLY A 163 -1.91 5.21 -9.90
CA GLY A 163 -3.07 5.86 -10.51
C GLY A 163 -3.56 7.05 -9.71
N GLU A 164 -3.74 8.19 -10.36
CA GLU A 164 -4.44 9.32 -9.79
C GLU A 164 -5.96 9.08 -9.74
N GLY A 165 -6.61 9.63 -8.76
CA GLY A 165 -8.05 9.55 -8.57
C GLY A 165 -8.44 8.74 -7.32
N TYR A 166 -9.63 9.04 -6.84
CA TYR A 166 -10.17 8.54 -5.58
C TYR A 166 -9.27 8.75 -4.35
N GLU A 167 -8.17 9.50 -4.49
CA GLU A 167 -7.29 9.94 -3.39
C GLU A 167 -6.81 8.78 -2.49
N GLY A 168 -6.55 7.62 -3.09
CA GLY A 168 -6.09 6.43 -2.37
C GLY A 168 -7.16 5.71 -1.54
N HIS A 169 -8.42 6.09 -1.64
CA HIS A 169 -9.50 5.44 -0.89
C HIS A 169 -9.79 4.03 -1.39
N TYR A 170 -10.32 3.21 -0.47
CA TYR A 170 -10.72 1.82 -0.67
C TYR A 170 -12.23 1.74 -0.89
N PHE A 171 -12.65 0.77 -1.70
CA PHE A 171 -14.03 0.51 -2.06
C PHE A 171 -14.31 -1.00 -2.01
N TRP A 172 -15.57 -1.38 -2.15
CA TRP A 172 -16.04 -2.77 -2.21
C TRP A 172 -15.57 -3.55 -3.45
N ASP A 173 -15.03 -2.85 -4.42
CA ASP A 173 -14.39 -3.45 -5.62
C ASP A 173 -13.29 -4.44 -5.23
N THR A 174 -12.61 -4.20 -4.12
CA THR A 174 -11.61 -5.13 -3.58
C THR A 174 -12.21 -6.50 -3.30
N GLU A 175 -13.38 -6.55 -2.65
CA GLU A 175 -14.03 -7.79 -2.27
C GLU A 175 -14.57 -8.56 -3.46
N MET A 176 -15.13 -7.86 -4.45
CA MET A 176 -15.82 -8.49 -5.57
C MET A 176 -14.92 -8.82 -6.75
N TYR A 177 -13.83 -8.07 -6.96
CA TYR A 177 -13.01 -8.20 -8.18
C TYR A 177 -11.56 -8.53 -7.90
N VAL A 178 -10.98 -8.08 -6.79
CA VAL A 178 -9.58 -8.31 -6.46
C VAL A 178 -9.40 -9.57 -5.62
N LEU A 179 -10.18 -9.71 -4.54
CA LEU A 179 -10.08 -10.89 -3.65
C LEU A 179 -10.28 -12.21 -4.38
N PRO A 180 -11.21 -12.38 -5.34
CA PRO A 180 -11.28 -13.63 -6.10
C PRO A 180 -9.98 -14.01 -6.81
N VAL A 181 -9.21 -13.04 -7.31
CA VAL A 181 -7.90 -13.31 -7.91
C VAL A 181 -6.89 -13.72 -6.84
N LEU A 182 -6.77 -12.94 -5.76
CA LEU A 182 -5.77 -13.18 -4.72
C LEU A 182 -6.05 -14.44 -3.91
N ILE A 183 -7.31 -14.81 -3.69
CA ILE A 183 -7.67 -16.06 -2.98
C ILE A 183 -7.08 -17.29 -3.68
N PHE A 184 -7.00 -17.30 -5.01
CA PHE A 184 -6.46 -18.41 -5.77
C PHE A 184 -4.96 -18.30 -6.06
N THR A 185 -4.37 -17.11 -5.95
CA THR A 185 -2.97 -16.88 -6.32
C THR A 185 -2.08 -16.54 -5.12
N GLU A 186 -2.59 -15.77 -4.16
CA GLU A 186 -1.88 -15.25 -2.98
C GLU A 186 -2.81 -15.22 -1.75
N PRO A 187 -3.24 -16.38 -1.24
CA PRO A 187 -4.24 -16.45 -0.17
C PRO A 187 -3.83 -15.74 1.11
N GLU A 188 -2.53 -15.65 1.42
CA GLU A 188 -2.04 -14.90 2.58
C GLU A 188 -2.30 -13.39 2.42
N THR A 189 -2.08 -12.85 1.23
CA THR A 189 -2.41 -11.44 0.92
C THR A 189 -3.93 -11.21 0.96
N ALA A 190 -4.72 -12.15 0.43
CA ALA A 190 -6.18 -12.11 0.52
C ALA A 190 -6.65 -12.09 1.99
N ARG A 191 -6.03 -12.91 2.86
CA ARG A 191 -6.28 -12.94 4.30
C ARG A 191 -6.07 -11.56 4.92
N LYS A 192 -4.97 -10.87 4.60
CA LYS A 192 -4.67 -9.54 5.14
C LYS A 192 -5.68 -8.48 4.73
N LEU A 193 -6.20 -8.52 3.51
CA LEU A 193 -7.27 -7.64 3.09
C LEU A 193 -8.60 -7.90 3.84
N LEU A 194 -8.89 -9.15 4.17
CA LEU A 194 -10.03 -9.50 5.03
C LEU A 194 -9.79 -9.09 6.49
N ASP A 195 -8.58 -9.26 7.02
CA ASP A 195 -8.19 -8.77 8.35
C ASP A 195 -8.40 -7.25 8.48
N TYR A 196 -8.12 -6.46 7.42
CA TYR A 196 -8.43 -5.04 7.40
C TYR A 196 -9.93 -4.77 7.60
N ARG A 197 -10.82 -5.53 6.95
CA ARG A 197 -12.28 -5.37 7.16
C ARG A 197 -12.67 -5.70 8.62
N TYR A 198 -12.06 -6.71 9.20
CA TYR A 198 -12.27 -7.02 10.61
C TYR A 198 -11.75 -5.90 11.53
N ALA A 199 -10.55 -5.39 11.29
CA ALA A 199 -9.98 -4.30 12.06
C ALA A 199 -10.84 -3.03 12.04
N THR A 200 -11.59 -2.80 10.95
CA THR A 200 -12.50 -1.64 10.79
C THR A 200 -13.96 -1.92 11.19
N LEU A 201 -14.27 -3.08 11.77
CA LEU A 201 -15.61 -3.44 12.24
C LEU A 201 -16.16 -2.46 13.32
N PRO A 202 -15.37 -1.94 14.27
CA PRO A 202 -15.87 -0.93 15.21
C PRO A 202 -16.46 0.30 14.52
N GLN A 203 -15.79 0.85 13.52
CA GLN A 203 -16.25 2.00 12.74
C GLN A 203 -17.55 1.67 11.97
N ALA A 204 -17.63 0.47 11.40
CA ALA A 204 -18.84 0.02 10.72
C ALA A 204 -20.03 -0.15 11.68
N ARG A 205 -19.80 -0.57 12.93
CA ARG A 205 -20.84 -0.62 13.99
C ARG A 205 -21.30 0.77 14.39
N ASP A 206 -20.37 1.72 14.52
CA ASP A 206 -20.71 3.11 14.84
C ASP A 206 -21.49 3.76 13.68
N ARG A 207 -21.11 3.48 12.42
CA ARG A 207 -21.85 3.95 11.26
C ARG A 207 -23.29 3.42 11.25
N ALA A 208 -23.52 2.16 11.56
CA ALA A 208 -24.86 1.60 11.67
C ALA A 208 -25.71 2.36 12.71
N ARG A 209 -25.14 2.68 13.88
CA ARG A 209 -25.83 3.47 14.92
C ARG A 209 -26.16 4.88 14.46
N ILE A 210 -25.24 5.56 13.79
CA ILE A 210 -25.45 6.91 13.22
C ILE A 210 -26.65 6.92 12.25
N LEU A 211 -26.83 5.83 11.48
CA LEU A 211 -27.95 5.69 10.56
C LEU A 211 -29.24 5.15 11.21
N GLY A 212 -29.28 5.03 12.53
CA GLY A 212 -30.46 4.66 13.29
C GLY A 212 -30.67 3.16 13.47
N HIS A 213 -29.70 2.32 13.13
CA HIS A 213 -29.77 0.88 13.38
C HIS A 213 -29.40 0.55 14.83
N MET A 214 -30.21 -0.27 15.48
CA MET A 214 -29.97 -0.65 16.87
C MET A 214 -28.88 -1.71 17.03
N LYS A 215 -28.65 -2.53 16.01
CA LYS A 215 -27.68 -3.64 15.98
C LYS A 215 -27.03 -3.73 14.60
N GLY A 216 -25.91 -4.46 14.53
CA GLY A 216 -25.21 -4.76 13.28
C GLY A 216 -24.09 -3.78 12.98
N ALA A 217 -23.60 -3.85 11.77
CA ALA A 217 -22.55 -3.01 11.22
C ALA A 217 -22.94 -2.55 9.81
N LEU A 218 -22.47 -1.41 9.37
CA LEU A 218 -22.61 -0.92 8.01
C LEU A 218 -21.25 -0.44 7.54
N TYR A 219 -20.61 -1.21 6.68
CA TYR A 219 -19.32 -0.86 6.12
C TYR A 219 -19.43 0.31 5.15
N PRO A 220 -18.42 1.21 5.16
CA PRO A 220 -18.43 2.40 4.31
C PRO A 220 -18.28 2.05 2.84
N TRP A 221 -18.87 2.88 1.98
CA TRP A 221 -18.65 2.78 0.54
C TRP A 221 -17.24 3.26 0.15
N ARG A 222 -16.77 4.35 0.76
CA ARG A 222 -15.45 4.95 0.51
C ARG A 222 -14.73 5.18 1.85
N THR A 223 -13.53 4.64 2.00
CA THR A 223 -12.81 4.72 3.28
C THR A 223 -11.29 4.57 3.12
N ILE A 224 -10.57 4.96 4.18
CA ILE A 224 -9.17 4.57 4.45
C ILE A 224 -9.08 3.92 5.82
N ASN A 225 -9.64 4.56 6.85
CA ASN A 225 -9.55 4.17 8.27
C ASN A 225 -10.80 3.43 8.79
N GLY A 226 -11.72 3.03 7.90
CA GLY A 226 -12.99 2.39 8.27
C GLY A 226 -14.16 3.36 8.43
N GLU A 227 -13.94 4.67 8.48
CA GLU A 227 -14.97 5.69 8.51
C GLU A 227 -15.46 6.01 7.09
N GLU A 228 -16.74 6.39 6.96
CA GLU A 228 -17.31 6.78 5.67
C GLU A 228 -16.79 8.14 5.21
N ALA A 229 -16.07 8.15 4.09
CA ALA A 229 -15.48 9.35 3.49
C ALA A 229 -16.19 9.82 2.21
N SER A 230 -17.38 9.31 1.91
CA SER A 230 -18.14 9.72 0.74
C SER A 230 -18.75 11.10 0.94
N THR A 231 -18.52 12.01 -0.01
CA THR A 231 -18.99 13.40 0.04
C THR A 231 -19.98 13.75 -1.05
N TYR A 232 -20.22 12.85 -2.02
CA TYR A 232 -20.94 13.20 -3.24
C TYR A 232 -22.47 13.28 -3.06
N TYR A 233 -23.07 12.35 -2.31
CA TYR A 233 -24.51 12.38 -2.01
C TYR A 233 -24.86 11.44 -0.85
N PRO A 234 -25.95 11.74 -0.11
CA PRO A 234 -26.30 10.98 1.10
C PRO A 234 -26.53 9.49 0.90
N LEU A 235 -27.09 9.08 -0.26
CA LEU A 235 -27.33 7.67 -0.57
C LEU A 235 -26.03 6.86 -0.75
N GLY A 236 -24.93 7.50 -1.14
CA GLY A 236 -23.60 6.84 -1.20
C GLY A 236 -23.12 6.37 0.17
N THR A 237 -23.63 6.96 1.25
CA THR A 237 -23.23 6.62 2.63
C THR A 237 -24.09 5.51 3.26
N ALA A 238 -25.02 4.91 2.52
CA ALA A 238 -25.97 3.89 3.01
C ALA A 238 -26.06 2.70 2.02
N GLN A 239 -24.92 2.17 1.62
CA GLN A 239 -24.80 1.08 0.64
C GLN A 239 -24.76 -0.27 1.37
N TYR A 240 -25.93 -0.90 1.56
CA TYR A 240 -26.07 -2.14 2.35
C TYR A 240 -25.43 -3.37 1.68
N HIS A 241 -25.32 -3.38 0.34
CA HIS A 241 -24.73 -4.51 -0.39
C HIS A 241 -23.28 -4.78 -0.02
N ILE A 242 -22.53 -3.76 0.44
CA ILE A 242 -21.11 -3.88 0.81
C ILE A 242 -20.90 -4.93 1.91
N ASN A 243 -21.83 -5.02 2.87
CA ASN A 243 -21.79 -6.07 3.89
C ASN A 243 -21.93 -7.47 3.26
N ALA A 244 -22.77 -7.61 2.23
CA ALA A 244 -22.93 -8.86 1.52
C ALA A 244 -21.67 -9.19 0.69
N ASP A 245 -21.07 -8.20 0.05
CA ASP A 245 -19.86 -8.35 -0.75
C ASP A 245 -18.67 -8.83 0.11
N ILE A 246 -18.49 -8.25 1.31
CA ILE A 246 -17.49 -8.68 2.28
C ILE A 246 -17.78 -10.11 2.75
N SER A 247 -19.04 -10.43 3.06
CA SER A 247 -19.43 -11.77 3.50
C SER A 247 -19.22 -12.82 2.39
N TYR A 248 -19.48 -12.45 1.14
CA TYR A 248 -19.22 -13.31 -0.02
C TYR A 248 -17.73 -13.59 -0.17
N ALA A 249 -16.88 -12.55 -0.14
CA ALA A 249 -15.44 -12.71 -0.25
C ALA A 249 -14.85 -13.57 0.88
N LEU A 250 -15.33 -13.36 2.12
CA LEU A 250 -14.96 -14.19 3.27
C LEU A 250 -15.38 -15.66 3.06
N SER A 251 -16.62 -15.89 2.60
CA SER A 251 -17.10 -17.24 2.33
C SER A 251 -16.28 -17.94 1.25
N LEU A 252 -15.93 -17.24 0.17
CA LEU A 252 -15.09 -17.76 -0.90
C LEU A 252 -13.69 -18.11 -0.37
N TYR A 253 -13.10 -17.21 0.43
CA TYR A 253 -11.79 -17.45 1.05
C TYR A 253 -11.80 -18.73 1.91
N LEU A 254 -12.80 -18.87 2.79
CA LEU A 254 -12.93 -20.04 3.66
C LEU A 254 -13.13 -21.34 2.89
N GLN A 255 -13.91 -21.31 1.80
CA GLN A 255 -14.14 -22.47 0.94
C GLN A 255 -12.86 -22.94 0.23
N VAL A 256 -12.03 -21.99 -0.20
CA VAL A 256 -10.80 -22.29 -0.95
C VAL A 256 -9.67 -22.70 -0.03
N THR A 257 -9.51 -22.01 1.10
CA THR A 257 -8.34 -22.18 1.99
C THR A 257 -8.58 -23.16 3.13
N GLY A 258 -9.83 -23.33 3.56
CA GLY A 258 -10.16 -24.10 4.76
C GLY A 258 -9.71 -23.44 6.08
N ASP A 259 -9.45 -22.12 6.08
CA ASP A 259 -8.98 -21.37 7.25
C ASP A 259 -10.08 -21.22 8.32
N VAL A 260 -10.20 -22.22 9.16
CA VAL A 260 -11.20 -22.25 10.24
C VAL A 260 -10.96 -21.16 11.29
N GLU A 261 -9.74 -20.71 11.48
CA GLU A 261 -9.40 -19.67 12.45
C GLU A 261 -10.05 -18.35 12.08
N LEU A 262 -9.94 -17.94 10.81
CA LEU A 262 -10.61 -16.75 10.30
C LEU A 262 -12.13 -16.88 10.41
N SER A 263 -12.69 -18.06 10.15
CA SER A 263 -14.11 -18.34 10.30
C SER A 263 -14.62 -18.05 11.71
N LEU A 264 -13.88 -18.49 12.74
CA LEU A 264 -14.27 -18.29 14.13
C LEU A 264 -14.25 -16.81 14.55
N ILE A 265 -13.32 -16.03 14.03
CA ILE A 265 -13.20 -14.59 14.33
C ILE A 265 -14.35 -13.80 13.69
N HIS A 266 -14.66 -14.07 12.41
CA HIS A 266 -15.62 -13.28 11.64
C HIS A 266 -17.08 -13.75 11.75
N ILE A 267 -17.34 -15.04 11.96
CA ILE A 267 -18.69 -15.62 11.91
C ILE A 267 -19.30 -15.83 13.30
N SER A 268 -18.51 -16.00 14.35
CA SER A 268 -19.05 -16.29 15.69
C SER A 268 -19.67 -15.11 16.43
N GLU A 269 -19.42 -13.89 16.00
CA GLU A 269 -19.95 -12.68 16.67
C GLU A 269 -21.28 -12.12 16.13
N PRO A 270 -21.63 -12.19 14.82
CA PRO A 270 -22.85 -11.56 14.32
C PRO A 270 -24.12 -12.37 14.51
N THR A 271 -24.07 -13.66 14.83
CA THR A 271 -25.22 -14.56 14.66
C THR A 271 -25.55 -15.45 15.85
N ARG A 272 -25.04 -15.22 17.07
CA ARG A 272 -25.66 -15.88 18.24
C ARG A 272 -26.96 -15.17 18.60
N PRO A 273 -28.13 -15.75 18.30
CA PRO A 273 -29.35 -15.34 18.98
C PRO A 273 -29.16 -15.71 20.45
N GLU A 274 -29.31 -14.75 21.32
CA GLU A 274 -29.51 -15.02 22.72
C GLU A 274 -30.80 -15.80 22.94
#